data_5af2e31bb1412656ac0f926f63db7e73
#
_entry.id   5af2e31bb1412656ac0f926f63db7e73
#
_cell.length_a   1.000
_cell.length_b   1.000
_cell.length_c   1.000
_cell.angle_alpha   90.00
_cell.angle_beta   90.00
_cell.angle_gamma   90.00
#
_symmetry.space_group_name_H-M   'P 1'
#
loop_
_entity.id
_entity.type
_entity.pdbx_description
1 polymer ?
#
loop_
_entity_poly.entity_id
_entity_poly.type
_entity_poly.pdbx_seq_one_letter_code
_entity_poly.pdbx_strand_id
1 'polypeptide(L)'
;MIVKIKGIVDEIVIDGVLLDVQGVVYKAIATQYTCSTLRHGQEITLLTHLDIKENSHTLYGFLYVDEKEIFELLLQVNGVGPKSAISILNSSNPKTILEGIGSRDAEYFKKLTGIGLKTAEKIIVALKDKVEHIQTESNTDKQDALEALIALGYSKKDARDAITGLSHELNSNEIIKEALKILAR
;
A
#
# COMPACT_ATOMS: atom_id res chain seq x y z
N MET A 1 -10.15 0.42 17.76
CA MET A 1 -9.20 0.41 16.63
C MET A 1 -9.81 1.23 15.52
N ILE A 2 -9.06 2.17 14.93
CA ILE A 2 -9.52 2.99 13.78
C ILE A 2 -8.96 2.35 12.52
N VAL A 3 -9.82 1.81 11.66
CA VAL A 3 -9.43 1.05 10.46
C VAL A 3 -9.53 1.90 9.20
N LYS A 4 -10.51 2.78 9.16
CA LYS A 4 -10.73 3.77 8.09
C LYS A 4 -11.22 5.05 8.71
N ILE A 5 -10.90 6.17 8.08
CA ILE A 5 -11.42 7.47 8.45
C ILE A 5 -11.85 8.23 7.19
N LYS A 6 -13.10 8.67 7.15
CA LYS A 6 -13.65 9.47 6.05
C LYS A 6 -13.85 10.90 6.53
N GLY A 7 -13.38 11.87 5.75
CA GLY A 7 -13.50 13.28 6.08
C GLY A 7 -13.02 14.18 4.95
N ILE A 8 -12.88 15.46 5.26
CA ILE A 8 -12.44 16.51 4.35
C ILE A 8 -11.00 16.87 4.70
N VAL A 9 -10.13 16.95 3.70
CA VAL A 9 -8.74 17.42 3.87
C VAL A 9 -8.76 18.88 4.33
N ASP A 10 -8.36 19.10 5.58
CA ASP A 10 -8.23 20.43 6.17
C ASP A 10 -6.86 21.05 5.83
N GLU A 11 -5.78 20.29 6.05
CA GLU A 11 -4.42 20.75 5.75
C GLU A 11 -3.51 19.60 5.38
N ILE A 12 -2.55 19.85 4.49
CA ILE A 12 -1.47 18.93 4.17
C ILE A 12 -0.21 19.42 4.86
N VAL A 13 0.31 18.61 5.80
CA VAL A 13 1.51 18.95 6.58
C VAL A 13 2.71 18.13 6.10
N ILE A 14 3.92 18.49 6.55
CA ILE A 14 5.17 17.85 6.09
C ILE A 14 5.18 16.34 6.23
N ASP A 15 4.57 15.82 7.30
CA ASP A 15 4.59 14.39 7.64
C ASP A 15 3.22 13.71 7.52
N GLY A 16 2.24 14.36 6.88
CA GLY A 16 0.91 13.76 6.75
C GLY A 16 -0.19 14.73 6.36
N VAL A 17 -1.40 14.42 6.79
CA VAL A 17 -2.62 15.17 6.49
C VAL A 17 -3.47 15.39 7.74
N LEU A 18 -4.06 16.57 7.84
CA LEU A 18 -5.12 16.89 8.79
C LEU A 18 -6.46 16.65 8.10
N LEU A 19 -7.29 15.82 8.70
CA LEU A 19 -8.59 15.43 8.16
C LEU A 19 -9.70 15.84 9.10
N ASP A 20 -10.57 16.72 8.64
CA ASP A 20 -11.78 17.11 9.37
C ASP A 20 -12.85 16.01 9.22
N VAL A 21 -13.25 15.48 10.34
CA VAL A 21 -14.32 14.48 10.46
C VAL A 21 -15.41 15.07 11.35
N GLN A 22 -16.34 15.78 10.71
CA GLN A 22 -17.49 16.40 11.38
C GLN A 22 -17.11 17.32 12.57
N GLY A 23 -16.08 18.15 12.36
CA GLY A 23 -15.61 19.12 13.35
C GLY A 23 -14.53 18.59 14.30
N VAL A 24 -14.10 17.34 14.15
CA VAL A 24 -12.93 16.78 14.83
C VAL A 24 -11.80 16.59 13.82
N VAL A 25 -10.69 17.30 14.00
CA VAL A 25 -9.56 17.20 13.08
C VAL A 25 -8.57 16.15 13.56
N TYR A 26 -8.37 15.14 12.73
CA TYR A 26 -7.40 14.05 12.96
C TYR A 26 -6.13 14.31 12.16
N LYS A 27 -4.97 14.20 12.82
CA LYS A 27 -3.68 14.13 12.12
C LYS A 27 -3.38 12.68 11.78
N ALA A 28 -3.21 12.37 10.49
CA ALA A 28 -2.70 11.10 10.02
C ALA A 28 -1.32 11.28 9.41
N ILE A 29 -0.31 10.55 9.89
CA ILE A 29 1.00 10.47 9.23
C ILE A 29 0.82 9.67 7.94
N ALA A 30 1.30 10.21 6.82
CA ALA A 30 1.10 9.62 5.51
C ALA A 30 2.40 9.66 4.68
N THR A 31 2.44 8.86 3.60
CA THR A 31 3.54 8.90 2.65
C THR A 31 3.54 10.22 1.87
N GLN A 32 4.72 10.60 1.35
CA GLN A 32 4.83 11.76 0.46
C GLN A 32 3.98 11.59 -0.80
N TYR A 33 3.85 10.36 -1.29
CA TYR A 33 2.99 10.04 -2.43
C TYR A 33 1.52 10.33 -2.11
N THR A 34 0.99 9.82 -0.98
CA THR A 34 -0.36 10.14 -0.50
C THR A 34 -0.53 11.66 -0.36
N CYS A 35 0.38 12.36 0.33
CA CYS A 35 0.29 13.81 0.53
C CYS A 35 0.29 14.59 -0.79
N SER A 36 1.07 14.18 -1.79
CA SER A 36 1.17 14.87 -3.09
C SER A 36 -0.09 14.75 -3.96
N THR A 37 -0.91 13.74 -3.72
CA THR A 37 -2.16 13.51 -4.47
C THR A 37 -3.38 14.21 -3.87
N LEU A 38 -3.27 14.67 -2.61
CA LEU A 38 -4.36 15.31 -1.89
C LEU A 38 -4.46 16.81 -2.18
N ARG A 39 -5.66 17.35 -1.98
CA ARG A 39 -5.94 18.79 -2.06
C ARG A 39 -6.80 19.22 -0.89
N HIS A 40 -6.58 20.45 -0.40
CA HIS A 40 -7.44 21.07 0.60
C HIS A 40 -8.91 21.05 0.13
N GLY A 41 -9.83 20.76 1.05
CA GLY A 41 -11.27 20.67 0.79
C GLY A 41 -11.75 19.39 0.10
N GLN A 42 -10.83 18.48 -0.27
CA GLN A 42 -11.18 17.21 -0.89
C GLN A 42 -11.78 16.22 0.13
N GLU A 43 -12.93 15.63 -0.18
CA GLU A 43 -13.46 14.51 0.61
C GLU A 43 -12.68 13.22 0.24
N ILE A 44 -12.12 12.56 1.27
CA ILE A 44 -11.34 11.33 1.10
C ILE A 44 -11.70 10.29 2.15
N THR A 45 -11.30 9.05 1.87
CA THR A 45 -11.25 7.97 2.85
C THR A 45 -9.82 7.49 2.97
N LEU A 46 -9.22 7.60 4.15
CA LEU A 46 -7.93 7.00 4.46
C LEU A 46 -8.13 5.63 5.08
N LEU A 47 -7.41 4.66 4.57
CA LEU A 47 -7.11 3.41 5.27
C LEU A 47 -6.14 3.74 6.41
N THR A 48 -6.36 3.22 7.61
CA THR A 48 -5.56 3.65 8.75
C THR A 48 -4.96 2.49 9.52
N HIS A 49 -3.80 2.78 10.13
CA HIS A 49 -3.17 1.97 11.15
C HIS A 49 -2.99 2.84 12.40
N LEU A 50 -3.48 2.39 13.54
CA LEU A 50 -3.35 3.10 14.81
C LEU A 50 -2.26 2.46 15.65
N ASP A 51 -1.14 3.17 15.85
CA ASP A 51 -0.05 2.81 16.75
C ASP A 51 -0.34 3.38 18.13
N ILE A 52 -0.55 2.50 19.10
CA ILE A 52 -0.86 2.87 20.49
C ILE A 52 0.34 2.55 21.36
N LYS A 53 0.89 3.58 22.01
CA LYS A 53 1.94 3.48 23.01
C LYS A 53 1.46 4.09 24.32
N GLU A 54 2.17 3.81 25.39
CA GLU A 54 1.83 4.32 26.72
C GLU A 54 1.57 5.83 26.76
N ASN A 55 2.37 6.61 26.01
CA ASN A 55 2.33 8.07 26.03
C ASN A 55 1.93 8.71 24.69
N SER A 56 1.49 7.92 23.71
CA SER A 56 1.11 8.46 22.40
C SER A 56 0.18 7.55 21.62
N HIS A 57 -0.79 8.16 20.94
CA HIS A 57 -1.59 7.50 19.92
C HIS A 57 -1.28 8.16 18.58
N THR A 58 -0.75 7.39 17.63
CA THR A 58 -0.36 7.90 16.32
C THR A 58 -1.16 7.20 15.25
N LEU A 59 -1.84 7.97 14.41
CA LEU A 59 -2.59 7.46 13.27
C LEU A 59 -1.72 7.55 12.02
N TYR A 60 -1.59 6.44 11.31
CA TYR A 60 -0.97 6.36 9.98
C TYR A 60 -2.08 6.20 8.96
N GLY A 61 -2.01 6.97 7.85
CA GLY A 61 -3.07 7.02 6.85
C GLY A 61 -2.53 6.75 5.44
N PHE A 62 -3.28 5.95 4.69
CA PHE A 62 -2.94 5.52 3.34
C PHE A 62 -4.15 5.69 2.42
N LEU A 63 -3.94 6.15 1.19
CA LEU A 63 -4.98 6.18 0.17
C LEU A 63 -5.14 4.83 -0.51
N TYR A 64 -4.05 4.07 -0.63
CA TYR A 64 -3.99 2.84 -1.38
C TYR A 64 -3.79 1.65 -0.45
N VAL A 65 -4.44 0.55 -0.80
CA VAL A 65 -4.41 -0.69 0.00
C VAL A 65 -3.00 -1.26 0.06
N ASP A 66 -2.31 -1.33 -1.07
CA ASP A 66 -0.95 -1.87 -1.20
C ASP A 66 0.10 -1.09 -0.37
N GLU A 67 -0.03 0.23 -0.21
CA GLU A 67 0.83 0.98 0.73
C GLU A 67 0.61 0.53 2.18
N LYS A 68 -0.66 0.38 2.58
CA LYS A 68 -1.02 -0.07 3.93
C LYS A 68 -0.54 -1.49 4.20
N GLU A 69 -0.71 -2.40 3.23
CA GLU A 69 -0.27 -3.79 3.34
C GLU A 69 1.23 -3.90 3.55
N ILE A 70 2.01 -3.21 2.72
CA ILE A 70 3.48 -3.19 2.88
C ILE A 70 3.88 -2.54 4.20
N PHE A 71 3.20 -1.48 4.62
CA PHE A 71 3.45 -0.89 5.93
C PHE A 71 3.26 -1.92 7.04
N GLU A 72 2.13 -2.62 7.06
CA GLU A 72 1.82 -3.64 8.07
C GLU A 72 2.74 -4.87 7.98
N LEU A 73 3.15 -5.24 6.78
CA LEU A 73 4.14 -6.29 6.55
C LEU A 73 5.51 -5.92 7.16
N LEU A 74 5.97 -4.69 6.93
CA LEU A 74 7.22 -4.19 7.49
C LEU A 74 7.19 -4.13 9.03
N LEU A 75 6.05 -3.79 9.64
CA LEU A 75 5.91 -3.79 11.10
C LEU A 75 6.05 -5.16 11.76
N GLN A 76 5.90 -6.26 11.01
CA GLN A 76 6.11 -7.61 11.53
C GLN A 76 7.59 -7.92 11.75
N VAL A 77 8.50 -7.11 11.21
CA VAL A 77 9.94 -7.31 11.32
C VAL A 77 10.47 -6.71 12.62
N ASN A 78 11.08 -7.52 13.45
CA ASN A 78 11.65 -7.05 14.72
C ASN A 78 12.71 -5.94 14.49
N GLY A 79 12.46 -4.78 15.10
CA GLY A 79 13.31 -3.59 14.98
C GLY A 79 12.91 -2.65 13.81
N VAL A 80 11.84 -2.95 13.08
CA VAL A 80 11.24 -2.04 12.12
C VAL A 80 9.98 -1.43 12.74
N GLY A 81 10.05 -0.16 13.09
CA GLY A 81 8.90 0.57 13.61
C GLY A 81 8.18 1.39 12.54
N PRO A 82 7.03 2.00 12.90
CA PRO A 82 6.21 2.75 11.96
C PRO A 82 6.95 3.86 11.20
N LYS A 83 7.85 4.59 11.88
CA LYS A 83 8.67 5.64 11.22
C LYS A 83 9.59 5.07 10.14
N SER A 84 10.22 3.91 10.41
CA SER A 84 11.07 3.23 9.43
C SER A 84 10.23 2.69 8.26
N ALA A 85 9.05 2.15 8.52
CA ALA A 85 8.14 1.67 7.48
C ALA A 85 7.68 2.80 6.55
N ILE A 86 7.28 3.96 7.07
CA ILE A 86 6.97 5.16 6.26
C ILE A 86 8.19 5.62 5.45
N SER A 87 9.39 5.61 6.04
CA SER A 87 10.61 5.99 5.32
C SER A 87 10.88 5.06 4.14
N ILE A 88 10.69 3.75 4.31
CA ILE A 88 10.81 2.76 3.25
C ILE A 88 9.76 3.01 2.15
N LEU A 89 8.51 3.23 2.50
CA LEU A 89 7.44 3.55 1.55
C LEU A 89 7.67 4.86 0.79
N ASN A 90 8.36 5.83 1.40
CA ASN A 90 8.73 7.06 0.73
C ASN A 90 9.91 6.91 -0.25
N SER A 91 10.66 5.82 -0.18
CA SER A 91 11.85 5.61 -1.01
C SER A 91 11.53 5.05 -2.40
N SER A 92 10.42 4.30 -2.52
CA SER A 92 10.00 3.69 -3.78
C SER A 92 8.53 3.30 -3.74
N ASN A 93 7.97 2.93 -4.90
CA ASN A 93 6.60 2.45 -4.98
C ASN A 93 6.46 1.03 -4.35
N PRO A 94 5.25 0.66 -3.93
CA PRO A 94 4.96 -0.63 -3.30
C PRO A 94 5.51 -1.84 -4.05
N LYS A 95 5.30 -1.90 -5.36
CA LYS A 95 5.75 -3.01 -6.20
C LYS A 95 7.27 -3.18 -6.17
N THR A 96 8.01 -2.08 -6.33
CA THR A 96 9.49 -2.11 -6.32
C THR A 96 10.04 -2.52 -4.95
N ILE A 97 9.35 -2.15 -3.86
CA ILE A 97 9.71 -2.59 -2.51
C ILE A 97 9.55 -4.11 -2.38
N LEU A 98 8.42 -4.67 -2.83
CA LEU A 98 8.18 -6.12 -2.84
C LEU A 98 9.21 -6.86 -3.71
N GLU A 99 9.50 -6.35 -4.92
CA GLU A 99 10.54 -6.90 -5.79
C GLU A 99 11.93 -6.86 -5.12
N GLY A 100 12.23 -5.76 -4.42
CA GLY A 100 13.48 -5.62 -3.67
C GLY A 100 13.62 -6.65 -2.54
N ILE A 101 12.55 -6.94 -1.81
CA ILE A 101 12.53 -7.99 -0.79
C ILE A 101 12.69 -9.38 -1.45
N GLY A 102 11.97 -9.63 -2.53
CA GLY A 102 12.01 -10.90 -3.28
C GLY A 102 13.35 -11.17 -3.96
N SER A 103 14.12 -10.13 -4.29
CA SER A 103 15.45 -10.27 -4.90
C SER A 103 16.49 -10.95 -4.00
N ARG A 104 16.25 -10.98 -2.68
CA ARG A 104 17.16 -11.52 -1.64
C ARG A 104 18.53 -10.82 -1.59
N ASP A 105 18.65 -9.65 -2.21
CA ASP A 105 19.87 -8.84 -2.23
C ASP A 105 19.74 -7.67 -1.22
N ALA A 106 20.36 -7.83 -0.06
CA ALA A 106 20.31 -6.84 1.01
C ALA A 106 21.04 -5.53 0.66
N GLU A 107 22.08 -5.58 -0.15
CA GLU A 107 22.80 -4.38 -0.62
C GLU A 107 21.94 -3.59 -1.63
N TYR A 108 21.26 -4.30 -2.54
CA TYR A 108 20.30 -3.68 -3.44
C TYR A 108 19.14 -3.04 -2.66
N PHE A 109 18.54 -3.78 -1.71
CA PHE A 109 17.43 -3.28 -0.92
C PHE A 109 17.83 -2.10 -0.02
N LYS A 110 19.02 -2.12 0.57
CA LYS A 110 19.62 -0.98 1.28
C LYS A 110 19.75 0.25 0.38
N LYS A 111 20.27 0.09 -0.84
CA LYS A 111 20.41 1.19 -1.80
C LYS A 111 19.05 1.76 -2.22
N LEU A 112 18.07 0.89 -2.43
CA LEU A 112 16.71 1.27 -2.79
C LEU A 112 16.02 2.08 -1.69
N THR A 113 16.16 1.65 -0.42
CA THR A 113 15.35 2.17 0.69
C THR A 113 16.11 3.16 1.58
N GLY A 114 17.43 3.25 1.46
CA GLY A 114 18.27 4.10 2.30
C GLY A 114 18.43 3.63 3.75
N ILE A 115 17.91 2.46 4.12
CA ILE A 115 18.06 1.87 5.46
C ILE A 115 19.44 1.23 5.65
N GLY A 116 19.81 0.96 6.91
CA GLY A 116 21.07 0.27 7.22
C GLY A 116 21.07 -1.20 6.75
N LEU A 117 22.23 -1.72 6.34
CA LEU A 117 22.40 -3.09 5.84
C LEU A 117 21.80 -4.15 6.78
N LYS A 118 22.10 -4.07 8.08
CA LYS A 118 21.55 -5.01 9.08
C LYS A 118 20.02 -5.02 9.14
N THR A 119 19.39 -3.87 8.89
CA THR A 119 17.92 -3.76 8.83
C THR A 119 17.40 -4.34 7.53
N ALA A 120 18.07 -4.09 6.41
CA ALA A 120 17.76 -4.68 5.11
C ALA A 120 17.81 -6.22 5.16
N GLU A 121 18.88 -6.79 5.70
CA GLU A 121 19.03 -8.24 5.91
C GLU A 121 17.87 -8.83 6.73
N LYS A 122 17.52 -8.18 7.86
CA LYS A 122 16.40 -8.64 8.71
C LYS A 122 15.06 -8.62 7.96
N ILE A 123 14.79 -7.56 7.20
CA ILE A 123 13.55 -7.44 6.42
C ILE A 123 13.49 -8.55 5.38
N ILE A 124 14.55 -8.76 4.61
CA ILE A 124 14.60 -9.80 3.59
C ILE A 124 14.40 -11.19 4.21
N VAL A 125 15.15 -11.51 5.26
CA VAL A 125 15.05 -12.83 5.92
C VAL A 125 13.64 -13.08 6.46
N ALA A 126 13.02 -12.05 7.07
CA ALA A 126 11.70 -12.18 7.67
C ALA A 126 10.54 -12.22 6.67
N LEU A 127 10.68 -11.57 5.51
CA LEU A 127 9.55 -11.31 4.61
C LEU A 127 9.64 -12.00 3.25
N LYS A 128 10.81 -12.49 2.83
CA LYS A 128 11.01 -13.09 1.50
C LYS A 128 9.97 -14.16 1.14
N ASP A 129 9.73 -15.11 2.04
CA ASP A 129 8.81 -16.22 1.79
C ASP A 129 7.35 -15.73 1.71
N LYS A 130 6.98 -14.73 2.54
CA LYS A 130 5.66 -14.09 2.49
C LYS A 130 5.47 -13.32 1.19
N VAL A 131 6.48 -12.58 0.75
CA VAL A 131 6.45 -11.82 -0.50
C VAL A 131 6.36 -12.74 -1.71
N GLU A 132 7.12 -13.85 -1.73
CA GLU A 132 7.02 -14.87 -2.78
C GLU A 132 5.60 -15.45 -2.85
N HIS A 133 4.99 -15.74 -1.71
CA HIS A 133 3.62 -16.26 -1.65
C HIS A 133 2.59 -15.24 -2.19
N ILE A 134 2.66 -13.99 -1.71
CA ILE A 134 1.81 -12.89 -2.18
C ILE A 134 1.96 -12.69 -3.70
N GLN A 135 3.18 -12.70 -4.22
CA GLN A 135 3.43 -12.52 -5.65
C GLN A 135 2.90 -13.69 -6.49
N THR A 136 3.01 -14.90 -5.98
CA THR A 136 2.53 -16.11 -6.68
C THR A 136 1.01 -16.14 -6.71
N GLU A 137 0.34 -15.94 -5.59
CA GLU A 137 -1.13 -15.90 -5.52
C GLU A 137 -1.70 -14.75 -6.36
N SER A 138 -1.18 -13.54 -6.21
CA SER A 138 -1.62 -12.38 -7.01
C SER A 138 -1.41 -12.57 -8.51
N ASN A 139 -0.35 -13.26 -8.94
CA ASN A 139 -0.15 -13.55 -10.37
C ASN A 139 -1.17 -14.56 -10.88
N THR A 140 -1.50 -15.59 -10.12
CA THR A 140 -2.52 -16.58 -10.46
C THR A 140 -3.90 -15.92 -10.55
N ASP A 141 -4.31 -15.17 -9.55
CA ASP A 141 -5.59 -14.47 -9.53
C ASP A 141 -5.75 -13.47 -10.69
N LYS A 142 -4.69 -12.74 -11.01
CA LYS A 142 -4.69 -11.81 -12.15
C LYS A 142 -4.74 -12.53 -13.49
N GLN A 143 -4.10 -13.68 -13.60
CA GLN A 143 -4.15 -14.50 -14.82
C GLN A 143 -5.56 -15.08 -15.02
N ASP A 144 -6.16 -15.64 -13.98
CA ASP A 144 -7.52 -16.19 -14.02
C ASP A 144 -8.55 -15.09 -14.37
N ALA A 145 -8.40 -13.90 -13.76
CA ALA A 145 -9.25 -12.76 -14.07
C ALA A 145 -9.08 -12.28 -15.52
N LEU A 146 -7.85 -12.25 -16.04
CA LEU A 146 -7.58 -11.90 -17.44
C LEU A 146 -8.26 -12.86 -18.40
N GLU A 147 -8.16 -14.15 -18.15
CA GLU A 147 -8.78 -15.20 -18.98
C GLU A 147 -10.32 -15.08 -18.94
N ALA A 148 -10.89 -14.83 -17.76
CA ALA A 148 -12.33 -14.63 -17.61
C ALA A 148 -12.82 -13.39 -18.38
N LEU A 149 -12.12 -12.25 -18.31
CA LEU A 149 -12.49 -11.04 -19.05
C LEU A 149 -12.39 -11.22 -20.56
N ILE A 150 -11.40 -11.96 -21.05
CA ILE A 150 -11.27 -12.33 -22.47
C ILE A 150 -12.45 -13.24 -22.89
N ALA A 151 -12.83 -14.21 -22.06
CA ALA A 151 -13.99 -15.07 -22.32
C ALA A 151 -15.31 -14.30 -22.35
N LEU A 152 -15.42 -13.18 -21.62
CA LEU A 152 -16.54 -12.24 -21.65
C LEU A 152 -16.52 -11.33 -22.88
N GLY A 153 -15.51 -11.42 -23.75
CA GLY A 153 -15.44 -10.71 -25.03
C GLY A 153 -14.61 -9.43 -25.02
N TYR A 154 -13.95 -9.10 -23.93
CA TYR A 154 -13.04 -7.94 -23.88
C TYR A 154 -11.71 -8.23 -24.58
N SER A 155 -11.09 -7.21 -25.19
CA SER A 155 -9.78 -7.39 -25.80
C SER A 155 -8.74 -7.68 -24.72
N LYS A 156 -7.70 -8.46 -25.07
CA LYS A 156 -6.61 -8.79 -24.14
C LYS A 156 -5.91 -7.53 -23.61
N LYS A 157 -5.87 -6.47 -24.43
CA LYS A 157 -5.27 -5.18 -24.03
C LYS A 157 -6.15 -4.49 -23.00
N ASP A 158 -7.43 -4.30 -23.29
CA ASP A 158 -8.34 -3.58 -22.38
C ASP A 158 -8.49 -4.32 -21.05
N ALA A 159 -8.61 -5.65 -21.08
CA ALA A 159 -8.66 -6.48 -19.89
C ALA A 159 -7.39 -6.35 -19.04
N ARG A 160 -6.21 -6.35 -19.67
CA ARG A 160 -4.93 -6.16 -18.96
C ARG A 160 -4.83 -4.76 -18.34
N ASP A 161 -5.19 -3.72 -19.09
CA ASP A 161 -5.14 -2.34 -18.64
C ASP A 161 -6.10 -2.13 -17.45
N ALA A 162 -7.30 -2.75 -17.48
CA ALA A 162 -8.26 -2.69 -16.39
C ALA A 162 -7.81 -3.43 -15.12
N ILE A 163 -7.05 -4.51 -15.24
CA ILE A 163 -6.49 -5.26 -14.09
C ILE A 163 -5.25 -4.56 -13.52
N THR A 164 -4.51 -3.83 -14.36
CA THR A 164 -3.29 -3.11 -13.92
C THR A 164 -3.66 -2.03 -12.92
N GLY A 165 -3.06 -2.08 -11.73
CA GLY A 165 -3.33 -1.12 -10.65
C GLY A 165 -4.38 -1.57 -9.62
N LEU A 166 -5.01 -2.73 -9.81
CA LEU A 166 -5.84 -3.33 -8.77
C LEU A 166 -4.96 -3.97 -7.67
N SER A 167 -5.48 -3.94 -6.43
CA SER A 167 -4.77 -4.46 -5.25
C SER A 167 -4.32 -5.91 -5.42
N HIS A 168 -3.22 -6.26 -4.76
CA HIS A 168 -2.69 -7.62 -4.72
C HIS A 168 -3.49 -8.58 -3.82
N GLU A 169 -4.32 -8.05 -2.90
CA GLU A 169 -5.17 -8.86 -2.01
C GLU A 169 -6.49 -9.30 -2.65
N LEU A 170 -6.84 -8.78 -3.82
CA LEU A 170 -8.08 -9.15 -4.49
C LEU A 170 -7.93 -10.55 -5.10
N ASN A 171 -8.86 -11.44 -4.76
CA ASN A 171 -8.99 -12.71 -5.46
C ASN A 171 -9.53 -12.51 -6.91
N SER A 172 -9.44 -13.53 -7.74
CA SER A 172 -9.82 -13.47 -9.15
C SER A 172 -11.23 -12.92 -9.38
N ASN A 173 -12.22 -13.29 -8.55
CA ASN A 173 -13.60 -12.80 -8.66
C ASN A 173 -13.73 -11.30 -8.35
N GLU A 174 -13.00 -10.82 -7.35
CA GLU A 174 -12.98 -9.41 -6.99
C GLU A 174 -12.27 -8.58 -8.05
N ILE A 175 -11.17 -9.08 -8.60
CA ILE A 175 -10.45 -8.48 -9.73
C ILE A 175 -11.38 -8.33 -10.94
N ILE A 176 -12.12 -9.39 -11.31
CA ILE A 176 -13.09 -9.36 -12.42
C ILE A 176 -14.14 -8.28 -12.17
N LYS A 177 -14.71 -8.24 -10.97
CA LYS A 177 -15.76 -7.28 -10.60
C LYS A 177 -15.28 -5.82 -10.68
N GLU A 178 -14.10 -5.52 -10.18
CA GLU A 178 -13.53 -4.18 -10.24
C GLU A 178 -13.10 -3.80 -11.68
N ALA A 179 -12.49 -4.73 -12.41
CA ALA A 179 -12.13 -4.52 -13.81
C ALA A 179 -13.37 -4.24 -14.69
N LEU A 180 -14.48 -4.94 -14.49
CA LEU A 180 -15.73 -4.69 -15.20
C LEU A 180 -16.28 -3.28 -14.93
N LYS A 181 -16.14 -2.74 -13.72
CA LYS A 181 -16.52 -1.34 -13.42
C LYS A 181 -15.66 -0.32 -14.17
N ILE A 182 -14.38 -0.65 -14.41
CA ILE A 182 -13.46 0.21 -15.17
C ILE A 182 -13.81 0.13 -16.67
N LEU A 183 -14.08 -1.08 -17.18
CA LEU A 183 -14.38 -1.33 -18.58
C LEU A 183 -15.77 -0.86 -19.03
N ALA A 184 -16.70 -0.67 -18.08
CA ALA A 184 -18.07 -0.17 -18.35
C ALA A 184 -18.16 1.37 -18.43
N ARG A 185 -17.04 2.09 -18.27
CA ARG A 185 -16.95 3.55 -18.40
C ARG A 185 -16.48 3.96 -19.79
#